data_c65e1610abdb9d2057a5ea444f797934
#
_entry.id   c65e1610abdb9d2057a5ea444f797934
#
_cell.length_a   1.000
_cell.length_b   1.000
_cell.length_c   1.000
_cell.angle_alpha   90.00
_cell.angle_beta   90.00
_cell.angle_gamma   90.00
#
_symmetry.space_group_name_H-M   'P 1'
#
loop_
_entity.id
_entity.type
_entity.pdbx_description
1 polymer ?
#
loop_
_entity_poly.entity_id
_entity_poly.type
_entity_poly.pdbx_seq_one_letter_code
_entity_poly.pdbx_strand_id
1 'polypeptide(L)'
;MAIIYDGQVKMANMAIVSGYSVNGVARLHTEILEKQELKDFYEMFPERFNNKTNGITQRRFLLHANPLLADWVTAHVGDDWITDLPQISRLKVYADDKKAQQEFMNIKYQNKVRLAKYILEHNGIEVDPRSIFDVQVKRLHEYKRQLLNILHVMHLYNDCLLYTSPSP
;
A
#
# COMPACT_ATOMS: atom_id res chain seq x y z
N MET A 1 -19.57 -20.31 19.21
CA MET A 1 -19.36 -21.07 17.95
C MET A 1 -20.65 -21.50 17.24
N ALA A 2 -21.82 -21.14 17.75
CA ALA A 2 -23.08 -21.51 17.10
C ALA A 2 -23.20 -20.88 15.70
N ILE A 3 -23.67 -21.67 14.71
CA ILE A 3 -23.95 -21.16 13.35
C ILE A 3 -25.21 -20.31 13.35
N ILE A 4 -26.21 -20.71 14.13
CA ILE A 4 -27.41 -19.91 14.33
C ILE A 4 -27.47 -19.46 15.79
N TYR A 5 -27.58 -18.16 16.00
CA TYR A 5 -27.68 -17.57 17.32
C TYR A 5 -28.59 -16.32 17.27
N ASP A 6 -29.53 -16.25 18.20
CA ASP A 6 -30.51 -15.17 18.30
C ASP A 6 -31.24 -14.89 16.96
N GLY A 7 -31.71 -15.97 16.32
CA GLY A 7 -32.42 -15.89 15.03
C GLY A 7 -31.56 -15.45 13.83
N GLN A 8 -30.26 -15.27 14.01
CA GLN A 8 -29.33 -14.83 12.95
C GLN A 8 -28.34 -15.93 12.58
N VAL A 9 -28.01 -16.03 11.29
CA VAL A 9 -26.93 -16.89 10.80
C VAL A 9 -25.61 -16.15 10.96
N LYS A 10 -24.68 -16.74 11.71
CA LYS A 10 -23.30 -16.25 11.86
C LYS A 10 -22.47 -16.80 10.69
N MET A 11 -22.38 -16.00 9.63
CA MET A 11 -21.76 -16.38 8.36
C MET A 11 -20.31 -16.84 8.51
N ALA A 12 -19.52 -16.16 9.35
CA ALA A 12 -18.15 -16.53 9.62
C ALA A 12 -18.05 -17.93 10.27
N ASN A 13 -18.89 -18.22 11.28
CA ASN A 13 -18.92 -19.50 11.96
C ASN A 13 -19.32 -20.62 10.99
N MET A 14 -20.31 -20.38 10.15
CA MET A 14 -20.74 -21.32 9.12
C MET A 14 -19.61 -21.59 8.12
N ALA A 15 -18.91 -20.56 7.65
CA ALA A 15 -17.80 -20.69 6.71
C ALA A 15 -16.63 -21.49 7.29
N ILE A 16 -16.29 -21.26 8.57
CA ILE A 16 -15.20 -21.97 9.24
C ILE A 16 -15.54 -23.46 9.40
N VAL A 17 -16.76 -23.77 9.80
CA VAL A 17 -17.20 -25.17 10.01
C VAL A 17 -17.28 -25.96 8.70
N SER A 18 -17.79 -25.32 7.63
CA SER A 18 -17.96 -25.97 6.33
C SER A 18 -16.69 -25.95 5.47
N GLY A 19 -15.76 -25.01 5.70
CA GLY A 19 -14.50 -24.91 4.97
C GLY A 19 -13.41 -25.81 5.53
N TYR A 20 -12.39 -26.06 4.73
CA TYR A 20 -11.21 -26.84 5.13
C TYR A 20 -9.97 -25.95 5.39
N SER A 21 -10.03 -24.68 5.05
CA SER A 21 -8.93 -23.73 5.25
C SER A 21 -9.48 -22.38 5.68
N VAL A 22 -8.88 -21.82 6.74
CA VAL A 22 -9.19 -20.50 7.28
C VAL A 22 -7.89 -19.69 7.26
N ASN A 23 -7.84 -18.60 6.49
CA ASN A 23 -6.61 -17.83 6.39
C ASN A 23 -6.78 -16.38 6.78
N GLY A 24 -5.77 -15.85 7.48
CA GLY A 24 -5.53 -14.43 7.55
C GLY A 24 -4.79 -13.92 6.31
N VAL A 25 -4.83 -12.63 6.07
CA VAL A 25 -4.25 -11.98 4.88
C VAL A 25 -2.92 -11.27 5.16
N ALA A 26 -2.43 -11.36 6.38
CA ALA A 26 -1.10 -10.96 6.86
C ALA A 26 -0.81 -11.71 8.15
N ARG A 27 0.48 -11.86 8.51
CA ARG A 27 0.86 -12.61 9.73
C ARG A 27 0.16 -12.07 10.98
N LEU A 28 0.25 -10.77 11.24
CA LEU A 28 -0.39 -10.15 12.40
C LEU A 28 -1.91 -10.38 12.39
N HIS A 29 -2.57 -10.25 11.24
CA HIS A 29 -3.99 -10.51 11.11
C HIS A 29 -4.33 -11.97 11.43
N THR A 30 -3.53 -12.93 10.94
CA THR A 30 -3.69 -14.34 11.23
C THR A 30 -3.56 -14.62 12.73
N GLU A 31 -2.55 -14.06 13.39
CA GLU A 31 -2.35 -14.21 14.83
C GLU A 31 -3.51 -13.62 15.67
N ILE A 32 -4.10 -12.50 15.23
CA ILE A 32 -5.30 -11.93 15.86
C ILE A 32 -6.49 -12.88 15.72
N LEU A 33 -6.69 -13.47 14.55
CA LEU A 33 -7.74 -14.47 14.35
C LEU A 33 -7.56 -15.68 15.24
N GLU A 34 -6.35 -16.24 15.32
CA GLU A 34 -6.02 -17.43 16.10
C GLU A 34 -6.11 -17.20 17.61
N LYS A 35 -5.63 -16.04 18.09
CA LYS A 35 -5.46 -15.80 19.53
C LYS A 35 -6.62 -15.03 20.16
N GLN A 36 -7.43 -14.31 19.37
CA GLN A 36 -8.47 -13.41 19.85
C GLN A 36 -9.82 -13.70 19.21
N GLU A 37 -10.04 -13.32 17.95
CA GLU A 37 -11.36 -13.29 17.31
C GLU A 37 -11.98 -14.65 17.08
N LEU A 38 -11.17 -15.64 16.72
CA LEU A 38 -11.60 -17.00 16.38
C LEU A 38 -10.88 -18.06 17.23
N LYS A 39 -10.47 -17.69 18.43
CA LYS A 39 -9.68 -18.53 19.33
C LYS A 39 -10.31 -19.90 19.53
N ASP A 40 -11.60 -19.97 19.83
CA ASP A 40 -12.31 -21.24 20.08
C ASP A 40 -12.29 -22.15 18.86
N PHE A 41 -12.39 -21.59 17.65
CA PHE A 41 -12.28 -22.36 16.40
C PHE A 41 -10.85 -22.81 16.14
N TYR A 42 -9.87 -21.99 16.49
CA TYR A 42 -8.46 -22.35 16.37
C TYR A 42 -8.10 -23.51 17.31
N GLU A 43 -8.59 -23.47 18.56
CA GLU A 43 -8.41 -24.58 19.52
C GLU A 43 -9.05 -25.89 19.03
N MET A 44 -10.16 -25.80 18.30
CA MET A 44 -10.88 -26.97 17.76
C MET A 44 -10.25 -27.51 16.48
N PHE A 45 -9.76 -26.66 15.59
CA PHE A 45 -9.28 -27.00 14.25
C PHE A 45 -7.98 -26.26 13.91
N PRO A 46 -6.89 -26.40 14.70
CA PRO A 46 -5.67 -25.61 14.49
C PRO A 46 -5.06 -25.84 13.12
N GLU A 47 -5.20 -27.03 12.55
CA GLU A 47 -4.65 -27.40 11.23
C GLU A 47 -5.31 -26.66 10.06
N ARG A 48 -6.50 -26.08 10.27
CA ARG A 48 -7.20 -25.31 9.22
C ARG A 48 -6.69 -23.88 9.10
N PHE A 49 -6.09 -23.34 10.18
CA PHE A 49 -5.64 -21.95 10.21
C PHE A 49 -4.27 -21.79 9.55
N ASN A 50 -4.14 -20.79 8.72
CA ASN A 50 -2.89 -20.49 8.05
C ASN A 50 -2.83 -19.01 7.62
N ASN A 51 -1.64 -18.57 7.22
CA ASN A 51 -1.44 -17.22 6.70
C ASN A 51 -1.23 -17.24 5.18
N LYS A 52 -1.96 -16.39 4.47
CA LYS A 52 -1.75 -16.08 3.05
C LYS A 52 -1.59 -14.57 2.92
N THR A 53 -0.36 -14.09 3.05
CA THR A 53 -0.08 -12.67 2.92
C THR A 53 -0.53 -12.14 1.55
N ASN A 54 -1.29 -11.04 1.56
CA ASN A 54 -1.69 -10.38 0.34
C ASN A 54 -0.45 -9.97 -0.47
N GLY A 55 -0.53 -10.17 -1.75
CA GLY A 55 0.46 -9.72 -2.71
C GLY A 55 -0.05 -8.54 -3.53
N ILE A 56 0.84 -8.07 -4.40
CA ILE A 56 0.50 -7.11 -5.46
C ILE A 56 0.72 -7.77 -6.80
N THR A 57 0.00 -7.31 -7.82
CA THR A 57 0.29 -7.70 -9.20
C THR A 57 1.09 -6.58 -9.88
N GLN A 58 2.33 -6.88 -10.25
CA GLN A 58 3.24 -5.97 -10.96
C GLN A 58 2.69 -5.58 -12.34
N ARG A 59 1.91 -6.45 -12.97
CA ARG A 59 1.29 -6.17 -14.26
C ARG A 59 0.32 -4.99 -14.18
N ARG A 60 -0.52 -4.93 -13.14
CA ARG A 60 -1.45 -3.82 -12.95
C ARG A 60 -0.75 -2.58 -12.39
N PHE A 61 0.01 -2.74 -11.31
CA PHE A 61 0.51 -1.61 -10.52
C PHE A 61 1.83 -1.02 -11.02
N LEU A 62 2.59 -1.73 -11.85
CA LEU A 62 3.80 -1.21 -12.48
C LEU A 62 3.64 -1.14 -14.01
N LEU A 63 3.50 -2.27 -14.69
CA LEU A 63 3.46 -2.31 -16.16
C LEU A 63 2.37 -1.43 -16.74
N HIS A 64 1.14 -1.53 -16.23
CA HIS A 64 0.00 -0.78 -16.73
C HIS A 64 -0.13 0.62 -16.14
N ALA A 65 0.04 0.76 -14.82
CA ALA A 65 -0.21 2.02 -14.13
C ALA A 65 0.96 3.02 -14.23
N ASN A 66 2.19 2.56 -14.50
CA ASN A 66 3.36 3.41 -14.61
C ASN A 66 4.26 2.99 -15.77
N PRO A 67 3.81 3.21 -17.03
CA PRO A 67 4.53 2.76 -18.22
C PRO A 67 5.96 3.35 -18.30
N LEU A 68 6.16 4.61 -17.95
CA LEU A 68 7.50 5.22 -17.96
C LEU A 68 8.49 4.46 -17.08
N LEU A 69 8.06 4.04 -15.89
CA LEU A 69 8.90 3.25 -15.00
C LEU A 69 9.06 1.81 -15.51
N ALA A 70 7.99 1.22 -16.05
CA ALA A 70 8.03 -0.12 -16.62
C ALA A 70 9.01 -0.22 -17.80
N ASP A 71 9.00 0.75 -18.70
CA ASP A 71 9.92 0.83 -19.85
C ASP A 71 11.37 0.97 -19.36
N TRP A 72 11.61 1.82 -18.36
CA TRP A 72 12.93 1.99 -17.77
C TRP A 72 13.43 0.69 -17.11
N VAL A 73 12.57 0.01 -16.35
CA VAL A 73 12.91 -1.29 -15.73
C VAL A 73 13.25 -2.30 -16.82
N THR A 74 12.42 -2.42 -17.84
CA THR A 74 12.64 -3.37 -18.95
C THR A 74 13.92 -3.08 -19.71
N ALA A 75 14.26 -1.82 -19.94
CA ALA A 75 15.51 -1.42 -20.57
C ALA A 75 16.77 -1.83 -19.77
N HIS A 76 16.67 -1.92 -18.45
CA HIS A 76 17.81 -2.26 -17.58
C HIS A 76 17.93 -3.75 -17.26
N VAL A 77 16.82 -4.48 -17.12
CA VAL A 77 16.84 -5.87 -16.62
C VAL A 77 16.10 -6.88 -17.51
N GLY A 78 15.58 -6.44 -18.67
CA GLY A 78 14.75 -7.28 -19.53
C GLY A 78 13.29 -7.30 -19.06
N ASP A 79 12.46 -8.09 -19.73
CA ASP A 79 11.00 -8.16 -19.52
C ASP A 79 10.55 -9.33 -18.63
N ASP A 80 11.46 -10.21 -18.23
CA ASP A 80 11.16 -11.37 -17.37
C ASP A 80 10.40 -11.00 -16.09
N TRP A 81 10.64 -9.81 -15.52
CA TRP A 81 9.97 -9.33 -14.31
C TRP A 81 8.45 -9.25 -14.44
N ILE A 82 7.92 -9.19 -15.66
CA ILE A 82 6.47 -9.11 -15.90
C ILE A 82 5.77 -10.37 -15.40
N THR A 83 6.41 -11.53 -15.56
CA THR A 83 5.88 -12.83 -15.13
C THR A 83 6.58 -13.37 -13.88
N ASP A 84 7.81 -12.99 -13.64
CA ASP A 84 8.64 -13.38 -12.49
C ASP A 84 9.16 -12.11 -11.78
N LEU A 85 8.36 -11.56 -10.87
CA LEU A 85 8.67 -10.30 -10.17
C LEU A 85 10.03 -10.29 -9.46
N PRO A 86 10.55 -11.37 -8.86
CA PRO A 86 11.91 -11.41 -8.28
C PRO A 86 13.01 -10.93 -9.21
N GLN A 87 12.86 -11.04 -10.54
CA GLN A 87 13.85 -10.58 -11.51
C GLN A 87 14.12 -9.06 -11.43
N ILE A 88 13.19 -8.27 -10.92
CA ILE A 88 13.37 -6.83 -10.71
C ILE A 88 14.50 -6.53 -9.73
N SER A 89 14.90 -7.51 -8.90
CA SER A 89 16.03 -7.36 -7.97
C SER A 89 17.38 -7.13 -8.66
N ARG A 90 17.49 -7.44 -9.96
CA ARG A 90 18.68 -7.13 -10.80
C ARG A 90 18.94 -5.62 -10.88
N LEU A 91 17.94 -4.78 -10.63
CA LEU A 91 18.12 -3.32 -10.55
C LEU A 91 19.08 -2.89 -9.42
N LYS A 92 19.33 -3.72 -8.43
CA LYS A 92 20.23 -3.38 -7.32
C LYS A 92 21.63 -2.98 -7.78
N VAL A 93 22.11 -3.50 -8.92
CA VAL A 93 23.43 -3.16 -9.46
C VAL A 93 23.53 -1.70 -9.91
N TYR A 94 22.41 -1.05 -10.18
CA TYR A 94 22.33 0.35 -10.59
C TYR A 94 22.09 1.32 -9.42
N ALA A 95 22.08 0.83 -8.18
CA ALA A 95 21.73 1.66 -7.01
C ALA A 95 22.69 2.86 -6.85
N ASP A 96 23.96 2.68 -7.16
CA ASP A 96 25.01 3.72 -7.07
C ASP A 96 25.31 4.40 -8.42
N ASP A 97 24.65 4.01 -9.50
CA ASP A 97 24.81 4.62 -10.81
C ASP A 97 24.07 5.96 -10.87
N LYS A 98 24.83 7.05 -10.97
CA LYS A 98 24.30 8.41 -11.00
C LYS A 98 23.38 8.69 -12.19
N LYS A 99 23.64 8.06 -13.35
CA LYS A 99 22.79 8.18 -14.53
C LYS A 99 21.44 7.49 -14.29
N ALA A 100 21.47 6.25 -13.82
CA ALA A 100 20.25 5.51 -13.48
C ALA A 100 19.42 6.22 -12.40
N GLN A 101 20.06 6.77 -11.38
CA GLN A 101 19.38 7.58 -10.35
C GLN A 101 18.68 8.82 -10.96
N GLN A 102 19.37 9.54 -11.86
CA GLN A 102 18.81 10.72 -12.52
C GLN A 102 17.64 10.37 -13.44
N GLU A 103 17.73 9.30 -14.20
CA GLU A 103 16.66 8.80 -15.05
C GLU A 103 15.43 8.42 -14.22
N PHE A 104 15.63 7.67 -13.14
CA PHE A 104 14.56 7.29 -12.21
C PHE A 104 13.87 8.53 -11.60
N MET A 105 14.65 9.50 -11.12
CA MET A 105 14.10 10.75 -10.56
C MET A 105 13.35 11.57 -11.60
N ASN A 106 13.81 11.58 -12.86
CA ASN A 106 13.10 12.23 -13.95
C ASN A 106 11.74 11.59 -14.23
N ILE A 107 11.65 10.25 -14.22
CA ILE A 107 10.37 9.54 -14.37
C ILE A 107 9.40 9.93 -13.25
N LYS A 108 9.87 9.96 -12.00
CA LYS A 108 9.06 10.40 -10.85
C LYS A 108 8.57 11.84 -11.05
N TYR A 109 9.43 12.72 -11.51
CA TYR A 109 9.08 14.11 -11.77
C TYR A 109 8.01 14.23 -12.86
N GLN A 110 8.16 13.53 -13.99
CA GLN A 110 7.17 13.53 -15.06
C GLN A 110 5.79 13.03 -14.58
N ASN A 111 5.75 11.99 -13.76
CA ASN A 111 4.51 11.50 -13.15
C ASN A 111 3.88 12.55 -12.22
N LYS A 112 4.69 13.29 -11.46
CA LYS A 112 4.19 14.39 -10.61
C LYS A 112 3.65 15.55 -11.42
N VAL A 113 4.30 15.92 -12.53
CA VAL A 113 3.80 16.95 -13.46
C VAL A 113 2.41 16.56 -14.00
N ARG A 114 2.24 15.30 -14.41
CA ARG A 114 0.92 14.80 -14.86
C ARG A 114 -0.13 14.87 -13.76
N LEU A 115 0.24 14.48 -12.54
CA LEU A 115 -0.67 14.54 -11.39
C LEU A 115 -1.00 15.98 -11.00
N ALA A 116 -0.02 16.89 -11.00
CA ALA A 116 -0.22 18.32 -10.73
C ALA A 116 -1.21 18.94 -11.73
N LYS A 117 -1.05 18.60 -13.03
CA LYS A 117 -1.98 19.04 -14.07
C LYS A 117 -3.41 18.51 -13.79
N TYR A 118 -3.54 17.23 -13.47
CA TYR A 118 -4.83 16.63 -13.14
C TYR A 118 -5.50 17.31 -11.93
N ILE A 119 -4.73 17.61 -10.89
CA ILE A 119 -5.23 18.31 -9.68
C ILE A 119 -5.71 19.72 -10.05
N LEU A 120 -4.95 20.44 -10.88
CA LEU A 120 -5.36 21.77 -11.33
C LEU A 120 -6.66 21.72 -12.12
N GLU A 121 -6.78 20.81 -13.08
CA GLU A 121 -7.96 20.68 -13.95
C GLU A 121 -9.23 20.26 -13.20
N HIS A 122 -9.10 19.40 -12.16
CA HIS A 122 -10.25 18.82 -11.46
C HIS A 122 -10.57 19.48 -10.12
N ASN A 123 -9.58 20.06 -9.47
CA ASN A 123 -9.72 20.66 -8.13
C ASN A 123 -9.48 22.17 -8.12
N GLY A 124 -8.94 22.75 -9.20
CA GLY A 124 -8.57 24.17 -9.27
C GLY A 124 -7.40 24.56 -8.36
N ILE A 125 -6.60 23.57 -7.93
CA ILE A 125 -5.48 23.79 -7.00
C ILE A 125 -4.16 23.62 -7.76
N GLU A 126 -3.31 24.66 -7.70
CA GLU A 126 -1.95 24.60 -8.22
C GLU A 126 -1.02 23.94 -7.20
N VAL A 127 -0.26 22.94 -7.61
CA VAL A 127 0.72 22.24 -6.77
C VAL A 127 2.09 22.20 -7.48
N ASP A 128 3.17 22.44 -6.72
CA ASP A 128 4.53 22.35 -7.27
C ASP A 128 4.93 20.86 -7.44
N PRO A 129 5.18 20.37 -8.66
CA PRO A 129 5.61 18.99 -8.90
C PRO A 129 7.00 18.67 -8.34
N ARG A 130 7.78 19.65 -7.88
CA ARG A 130 9.06 19.45 -7.19
C ARG A 130 8.88 19.14 -5.72
N SER A 131 7.74 19.51 -5.12
CA SER A 131 7.44 19.20 -3.71
C SER A 131 7.31 17.71 -3.46
N ILE A 132 7.36 17.30 -2.19
CA ILE A 132 7.02 15.94 -1.79
C ILE A 132 5.49 15.81 -1.80
N PHE A 133 4.97 14.83 -2.55
CA PHE A 133 3.55 14.52 -2.56
C PHE A 133 3.26 13.48 -1.48
N ASP A 134 2.58 13.91 -0.42
CA ASP A 134 2.02 13.02 0.59
C ASP A 134 0.57 12.68 0.21
N VAL A 135 0.29 11.40 -0.02
CA VAL A 135 -0.99 10.94 -0.57
C VAL A 135 -1.64 9.93 0.36
N GLN A 136 -2.80 10.28 0.88
CA GLN A 136 -3.62 9.44 1.76
C GLN A 136 -4.92 9.04 1.05
N VAL A 137 -4.86 8.04 0.15
CA VAL A 137 -6.00 7.53 -0.62
C VAL A 137 -6.53 6.25 0.01
N LYS A 138 -7.51 6.39 0.92
CA LYS A 138 -8.10 5.28 1.70
C LYS A 138 -9.56 5.58 2.01
N ARG A 139 -10.39 4.53 2.16
CA ARG A 139 -11.72 4.69 2.76
C ARG A 139 -11.56 5.21 4.19
N LEU A 140 -12.48 6.06 4.62
CA LEU A 140 -12.50 6.55 6.00
C LEU A 140 -12.73 5.38 6.96
N HIS A 141 -11.80 5.20 7.88
CA HIS A 141 -11.88 4.19 8.94
C HIS A 141 -10.87 4.52 10.04
N GLU A 142 -11.27 4.34 11.29
CA GLU A 142 -10.46 4.70 12.46
C GLU A 142 -9.07 4.03 12.43
N TYR A 143 -8.98 2.72 12.16
CA TYR A 143 -7.71 2.00 12.12
C TYR A 143 -6.74 2.48 11.04
N LYS A 144 -7.19 3.25 10.04
CA LYS A 144 -6.34 3.83 9.00
C LYS A 144 -5.65 5.12 9.42
N ARG A 145 -6.00 5.65 10.60
CA ARG A 145 -5.32 6.78 11.26
C ARG A 145 -5.27 8.06 10.40
N GLN A 146 -6.33 8.35 9.63
CA GLN A 146 -6.38 9.59 8.84
C GLN A 146 -6.28 10.84 9.72
N LEU A 147 -6.89 10.81 10.91
CA LEU A 147 -6.77 11.92 11.86
C LEU A 147 -5.31 12.14 12.29
N LEU A 148 -4.56 11.07 12.56
CA LEU A 148 -3.13 11.18 12.89
C LEU A 148 -2.33 11.80 11.75
N ASN A 149 -2.65 11.47 10.49
CA ASN A 149 -2.04 12.09 9.32
C ASN A 149 -2.32 13.60 9.25
N ILE A 150 -3.55 14.03 9.52
CA ILE A 150 -3.91 15.45 9.56
C ILE A 150 -3.16 16.18 10.69
N LEU A 151 -3.07 15.59 11.87
CA LEU A 151 -2.28 16.16 12.97
C LEU A 151 -0.79 16.30 12.60
N HIS A 152 -0.24 15.33 11.87
CA HIS A 152 1.12 15.43 11.36
C HIS A 152 1.28 16.56 10.33
N VAL A 153 0.34 16.73 9.40
CA VAL A 153 0.34 17.85 8.46
C VAL A 153 0.30 19.19 9.21
N MET A 154 -0.54 19.31 10.24
CA MET A 154 -0.61 20.51 11.07
C MET A 154 0.72 20.78 11.81
N HIS A 155 1.38 19.75 12.31
CA HIS A 155 2.70 19.87 12.93
C HIS A 155 3.73 20.40 11.93
N LEU A 156 3.84 19.80 10.75
CA LEU A 156 4.76 20.25 9.70
C LEU A 156 4.50 21.70 9.25
N TYR A 157 3.22 22.07 9.15
CA TYR A 157 2.83 23.43 8.80
C TYR A 157 3.27 24.45 9.87
N ASN A 158 3.03 24.14 11.14
CA ASN A 158 3.44 25.00 12.24
C ASN A 158 4.97 25.13 12.33
N ASP A 159 5.71 24.03 12.15
CA ASP A 159 7.17 24.06 12.12
C ASP A 159 7.66 24.92 10.96
N CYS A 160 7.08 24.81 9.77
CA CYS A 160 7.42 25.64 8.64
C CYS A 160 7.22 27.14 8.96
N LEU A 161 6.13 27.51 9.61
CA LEU A 161 5.87 28.88 10.03
C LEU A 161 6.89 29.39 11.05
N LEU A 162 7.30 28.55 12.01
CA LEU A 162 8.30 28.91 13.02
C LEU A 162 9.67 29.17 12.39
N TYR A 163 10.08 28.35 11.41
CA TYR A 163 11.38 28.52 10.74
C TYR A 163 11.40 29.59 9.67
N THR A 164 10.25 29.96 9.11
CA THR A 164 10.14 30.97 8.05
C THR A 164 9.70 32.34 8.55
N SER A 165 9.25 32.45 9.81
CA SER A 165 8.99 33.77 10.41
C SER A 165 10.29 34.50 10.61
N PRO A 166 10.42 35.76 10.13
CA PRO A 166 11.57 36.57 10.46
C PRO A 166 11.65 36.70 11.98
N SER A 167 12.82 36.40 12.53
CA SER A 167 13.10 36.60 13.95
C SER A 167 12.81 38.07 14.30
N PRO A 168 12.13 38.38 15.43
CA PRO A 168 11.84 39.74 15.82
C PRO A 168 13.09 40.57 16.06
#